data_2492d46db1a1c750e766c98dad4bb89a
#
_entry.id   2492d46db1a1c750e766c98dad4bb89a
#
_cell.length_a   1.000
_cell.length_b   1.000
_cell.length_c   1.000
_cell.angle_alpha   90.00
_cell.angle_beta   90.00
_cell.angle_gamma   90.00
#
_symmetry.space_group_name_H-M   'P 1'
#
loop_
_entity.id
_entity.type
_entity.pdbx_description
1 polymer ?
#
loop_
_entity_poly.entity_id
_entity_poly.type
_entity_poly.pdbx_seq_one_letter_code
_entity_poly.pdbx_strand_id
1 'polypeptide(L)'
;ILMNILPILVLIAVAFTNYDQQHMPPTELFSWVGFSNFASLFGGGGLTSTFGYAFVRVLGWTLVWAFFATFTTYIGGILLSVLLNSKKTRMPKMWRTLFIVTIAVPQFVSLLLVRNFFSNGGIVNTICSNIGLTGFLRSVGLVSTSYIPFLSAPGWAHVMIILINIWIGVPYQMLIATGVL
;
A
#
# COMPACT_ATOMS: atom_id res chain seq x y z
N ILE A 1 -18.98 -18.33 0.51
CA ILE A 1 -19.58 -17.37 1.46
C ILE A 1 -19.27 -17.82 2.89
N LEU A 2 -19.59 -19.06 3.29
CA LEU A 2 -19.38 -19.57 4.65
C LEU A 2 -17.91 -19.50 5.10
N MET A 3 -16.97 -19.93 4.24
CA MET A 3 -15.51 -19.92 4.49
C MET A 3 -14.92 -18.52 4.70
N ASN A 4 -15.60 -17.47 4.25
CA ASN A 4 -15.13 -16.09 4.42
C ASN A 4 -15.83 -15.42 5.62
N ILE A 5 -17.13 -15.64 5.80
CA ILE A 5 -17.92 -14.98 6.84
C ILE A 5 -17.61 -15.57 8.20
N LEU A 6 -17.53 -16.89 8.32
CA LEU A 6 -17.30 -17.56 9.63
C LEU A 6 -16.02 -17.12 10.32
N PRO A 7 -14.83 -17.07 9.65
CA PRO A 7 -13.62 -16.54 10.27
C PRO A 7 -13.74 -15.09 10.73
N ILE A 8 -14.44 -14.25 9.97
CA ILE A 8 -14.64 -12.84 10.35
C ILE A 8 -15.50 -12.73 11.62
N LEU A 9 -16.58 -13.50 11.71
CA LEU A 9 -17.41 -13.53 12.91
C LEU A 9 -16.64 -14.03 14.12
N VAL A 10 -15.81 -15.07 13.95
CA VAL A 10 -14.95 -15.58 15.01
C VAL A 10 -13.93 -14.51 15.46
N LEU A 11 -13.27 -13.83 14.53
CA LEU A 11 -12.33 -12.75 14.85
C LEU A 11 -13.00 -11.60 15.60
N ILE A 12 -14.23 -11.23 15.20
CA ILE A 12 -15.01 -10.22 15.91
C ILE A 12 -15.33 -10.71 17.32
N ALA A 13 -15.78 -11.95 17.49
CA ALA A 13 -16.07 -12.51 18.81
C ALA A 13 -14.83 -12.55 19.71
N VAL A 14 -13.68 -12.99 19.18
CA VAL A 14 -12.40 -13.05 19.90
C VAL A 14 -11.94 -11.66 20.36
N ALA A 15 -12.22 -10.60 19.60
CA ALA A 15 -11.86 -9.23 19.99
C ALA A 15 -12.51 -8.76 21.32
N PHE A 16 -13.58 -9.41 21.75
CA PHE A 16 -14.27 -9.14 23.02
C PHE A 16 -13.87 -10.09 24.15
N THR A 17 -12.85 -10.91 23.94
CA THR A 17 -12.34 -11.89 24.92
C THR A 17 -10.92 -11.57 25.32
N ASN A 18 -10.42 -12.19 26.39
CA ASN A 18 -9.02 -12.15 26.80
C ASN A 18 -8.16 -13.24 26.13
N TYR A 19 -8.52 -13.65 24.93
CA TYR A 19 -7.78 -14.68 24.19
C TYR A 19 -6.34 -14.22 23.88
N ASP A 20 -5.37 -14.86 24.55
CA ASP A 20 -3.94 -14.63 24.38
C ASP A 20 -3.16 -15.95 24.54
N GLN A 21 -1.84 -15.89 24.58
CA GLN A 21 -0.99 -17.09 24.74
C GLN A 21 -1.18 -17.80 26.09
N GLN A 22 -1.69 -17.13 27.11
CA GLN A 22 -1.94 -17.68 28.42
C GLN A 22 -3.38 -18.21 28.58
N HIS A 23 -4.32 -17.65 27.80
CA HIS A 23 -5.75 -17.97 27.84
C HIS A 23 -6.20 -18.66 26.55
N MET A 24 -5.50 -19.75 26.19
CA MET A 24 -5.82 -20.58 25.01
C MET A 24 -6.23 -21.98 25.41
N PRO A 25 -7.31 -22.54 24.82
CA PRO A 25 -7.58 -23.97 24.98
C PRO A 25 -6.41 -24.82 24.47
N PRO A 26 -6.07 -25.97 25.11
CA PRO A 26 -6.74 -26.59 26.22
C PRO A 26 -6.24 -26.19 27.63
N THR A 27 -5.22 -25.31 27.73
CA THR A 27 -4.55 -24.96 28.99
C THR A 27 -5.45 -24.11 29.89
N GLU A 28 -6.02 -23.06 29.34
CA GLU A 28 -7.02 -22.23 30.04
C GLU A 28 -8.10 -21.78 29.04
N LEU A 29 -9.33 -21.57 29.59
CA LEU A 29 -10.43 -21.04 28.82
C LEU A 29 -10.36 -19.50 28.82
N PHE A 30 -10.59 -18.91 27.67
CA PHE A 30 -10.77 -17.45 27.56
C PHE A 30 -12.15 -17.03 28.15
N SER A 31 -12.19 -15.81 28.65
CA SER A 31 -13.40 -15.19 29.16
C SER A 31 -13.79 -13.95 28.38
N TRP A 32 -15.05 -13.57 28.46
CA TRP A 32 -15.54 -12.33 27.85
C TRP A 32 -15.10 -11.12 28.68
N VAL A 33 -14.41 -10.20 28.08
CA VAL A 33 -13.93 -8.94 28.69
C VAL A 33 -14.64 -7.70 28.14
N GLY A 34 -15.61 -7.90 27.27
CA GLY A 34 -16.37 -6.81 26.66
C GLY A 34 -15.47 -5.84 25.89
N PHE A 35 -15.64 -4.54 26.15
CA PHE A 35 -14.87 -3.47 25.47
C PHE A 35 -13.51 -3.17 26.12
N SER A 36 -13.05 -3.95 27.10
CA SER A 36 -11.80 -3.69 27.81
C SER A 36 -10.58 -3.63 26.88
N ASN A 37 -10.52 -4.52 25.88
CA ASN A 37 -9.45 -4.50 24.87
C ASN A 37 -9.44 -3.20 24.09
N PHE A 38 -10.61 -2.69 23.71
CA PHE A 38 -10.73 -1.42 23.00
C PHE A 38 -10.41 -0.22 23.89
N ALA A 39 -10.84 -0.25 25.14
CA ALA A 39 -10.50 0.79 26.12
C ALA A 39 -8.98 0.85 26.36
N SER A 40 -8.30 -0.30 26.44
CA SER A 40 -6.84 -0.36 26.59
C SER A 40 -6.08 0.17 25.35
N LEU A 41 -6.63 0.03 24.15
CA LEU A 41 -6.04 0.58 22.94
C LEU A 41 -5.98 2.12 22.95
N PHE A 42 -6.98 2.76 23.54
CA PHE A 42 -7.14 4.21 23.54
C PHE A 42 -6.83 4.85 24.90
N GLY A 43 -6.81 4.07 25.96
CA GLY A 43 -6.64 4.52 27.34
C GLY A 43 -5.18 4.53 27.82
N GLY A 44 -4.41 5.49 27.41
CA GLY A 44 -2.98 5.71 27.61
C GLY A 44 -2.35 5.39 28.99
N GLY A 45 -1.94 4.14 29.22
CA GLY A 45 -1.12 3.74 30.39
C GLY A 45 -0.09 2.65 30.03
N GLY A 46 1.19 2.93 30.23
CA GLY A 46 2.27 1.95 30.11
C GLY A 46 2.57 1.44 28.69
N LEU A 47 2.82 0.14 28.53
CA LEU A 47 3.08 -0.51 27.22
C LEU A 47 1.91 -0.37 26.24
N THR A 48 0.68 -0.26 26.77
CA THR A 48 -0.53 -0.04 25.98
C THR A 48 -0.59 1.35 25.35
N SER A 49 0.05 2.37 25.95
CA SER A 49 0.13 3.71 25.37
C SER A 49 0.95 3.73 24.09
N THR A 50 2.04 2.95 24.05
CA THR A 50 2.89 2.81 22.85
C THR A 50 2.15 2.12 21.72
N PHE A 51 1.36 1.08 22.05
CA PHE A 51 0.55 0.38 21.06
C PHE A 51 -0.60 1.26 20.53
N GLY A 52 -1.33 1.94 21.41
CA GLY A 52 -2.38 2.87 21.02
C GLY A 52 -1.86 4.00 20.11
N TYR A 53 -0.72 4.59 20.45
CA TYR A 53 -0.06 5.60 19.61
C TYR A 53 0.33 5.05 18.24
N ALA A 54 0.96 3.88 18.20
CA ALA A 54 1.33 3.22 16.95
C ALA A 54 0.10 2.88 16.10
N PHE A 55 -0.95 2.36 16.72
CA PHE A 55 -2.22 2.02 16.05
C PHE A 55 -2.86 3.25 15.40
N VAL A 56 -3.03 4.36 16.13
CA VAL A 56 -3.63 5.59 15.58
C VAL A 56 -2.79 6.14 14.44
N ARG A 57 -1.46 6.12 14.56
CA ARG A 57 -0.56 6.58 13.51
C ARG A 57 -0.64 5.72 12.25
N VAL A 58 -0.66 4.39 12.40
CA VAL A 58 -0.80 3.45 11.29
C VAL A 58 -2.17 3.59 10.64
N LEU A 59 -3.23 3.68 11.44
CA LEU A 59 -4.60 3.89 10.95
C LEU A 59 -4.71 5.20 10.15
N GLY A 60 -4.17 6.29 10.69
CA GLY A 60 -4.15 7.58 10.00
C GLY A 60 -3.43 7.51 8.65
N TRP A 61 -2.25 6.88 8.63
CA TRP A 61 -1.54 6.64 7.36
C TRP A 61 -2.34 5.75 6.40
N THR A 62 -2.95 4.68 6.90
CA THR A 62 -3.77 3.76 6.08
C THR A 62 -4.92 4.49 5.41
N LEU A 63 -5.61 5.39 6.12
CA LEU A 63 -6.68 6.19 5.54
C LEU A 63 -6.17 7.16 4.47
N VAL A 64 -5.04 7.82 4.70
CA VAL A 64 -4.39 8.69 3.71
C VAL A 64 -4.01 7.88 2.48
N TRP A 65 -3.34 6.74 2.66
CA TRP A 65 -2.97 5.86 1.57
C TRP A 65 -4.20 5.36 0.80
N ALA A 66 -5.23 4.88 1.49
CA ALA A 66 -6.44 4.37 0.87
C ALA A 66 -7.14 5.45 0.03
N PHE A 67 -7.20 6.68 0.54
CA PHE A 67 -7.76 7.80 -0.21
C PHE A 67 -6.97 8.07 -1.49
N PHE A 68 -5.67 8.34 -1.37
CA PHE A 68 -4.85 8.67 -2.54
C PHE A 68 -4.76 7.49 -3.52
N ALA A 69 -4.52 6.28 -3.04
CA ALA A 69 -4.42 5.10 -3.89
C ALA A 69 -5.72 4.85 -4.68
N THR A 70 -6.87 4.93 -4.02
CA THR A 70 -8.16 4.68 -4.66
C THR A 70 -8.53 5.77 -5.66
N PHE A 71 -8.51 7.04 -5.23
CA PHE A 71 -8.96 8.14 -6.08
C PHE A 71 -8.02 8.37 -7.26
N THR A 72 -6.69 8.33 -7.06
CA THR A 72 -5.76 8.53 -8.17
C THR A 72 -5.81 7.39 -9.18
N THR A 73 -5.94 6.15 -8.71
CA THR A 73 -6.07 4.98 -9.58
C THR A 73 -7.37 5.03 -10.38
N TYR A 74 -8.48 5.36 -9.72
CA TYR A 74 -9.79 5.47 -10.36
C TYR A 74 -9.81 6.58 -11.42
N ILE A 75 -9.42 7.79 -11.05
CA ILE A 75 -9.37 8.93 -11.96
C ILE A 75 -8.38 8.68 -13.11
N GLY A 76 -7.18 8.19 -12.78
CA GLY A 76 -6.15 7.85 -13.78
C GLY A 76 -6.62 6.78 -14.76
N GLY A 77 -7.31 5.75 -14.27
CA GLY A 77 -7.86 4.69 -15.11
C GLY A 77 -8.96 5.18 -16.05
N ILE A 78 -9.88 6.00 -15.56
CA ILE A 78 -10.92 6.62 -16.40
C ILE A 78 -10.30 7.53 -17.46
N LEU A 79 -9.40 8.44 -17.07
CA LEU A 79 -8.73 9.35 -18.00
C LEU A 79 -8.00 8.58 -19.09
N LEU A 80 -7.26 7.55 -18.73
CA LEU A 80 -6.54 6.70 -19.66
C LEU A 80 -7.50 5.96 -20.59
N SER A 81 -8.63 5.44 -20.08
CA SER A 81 -9.66 4.80 -20.87
C SER A 81 -10.28 5.75 -21.88
N VAL A 82 -10.66 6.95 -21.47
CA VAL A 82 -11.22 8.00 -22.37
C VAL A 82 -10.20 8.38 -23.44
N LEU A 83 -8.92 8.57 -23.07
CA LEU A 83 -7.84 8.89 -24.02
C LEU A 83 -7.69 7.79 -25.06
N LEU A 84 -7.66 6.52 -24.65
CA LEU A 84 -7.50 5.37 -25.55
C LEU A 84 -8.74 5.10 -26.42
N ASN A 85 -9.93 5.54 -26.00
CA ASN A 85 -11.15 5.48 -26.81
C ASN A 85 -11.35 6.69 -27.71
N SER A 86 -10.53 7.73 -27.57
CA SER A 86 -10.61 8.93 -28.41
C SER A 86 -10.25 8.64 -29.86
N LYS A 87 -11.03 9.22 -30.80
CA LYS A 87 -10.74 9.15 -32.26
C LYS A 87 -9.39 9.76 -32.65
N LYS A 88 -8.81 10.60 -31.78
CA LYS A 88 -7.50 11.25 -32.00
C LYS A 88 -6.33 10.34 -31.61
N THR A 89 -6.54 9.28 -30.86
CA THR A 89 -5.47 8.40 -30.40
C THR A 89 -4.98 7.53 -31.54
N ARG A 90 -3.68 7.66 -31.84
CA ARG A 90 -3.01 6.84 -32.85
C ARG A 90 -2.69 5.47 -32.25
N MET A 91 -3.07 4.39 -32.93
CA MET A 91 -2.81 2.99 -32.56
C MET A 91 -3.40 2.59 -31.17
N PRO A 92 -4.69 2.81 -30.89
CA PRO A 92 -5.26 2.55 -29.57
C PRO A 92 -5.16 1.06 -29.15
N LYS A 93 -5.24 0.14 -30.11
CA LYS A 93 -5.10 -1.31 -29.85
C LYS A 93 -3.71 -1.65 -29.29
N MET A 94 -2.65 -1.08 -29.85
CA MET A 94 -1.29 -1.30 -29.36
C MET A 94 -1.12 -0.82 -27.91
N TRP A 95 -1.58 0.39 -27.61
CA TRP A 95 -1.51 0.92 -26.25
C TRP A 95 -2.29 0.07 -25.25
N ARG A 96 -3.50 -0.35 -25.60
CA ARG A 96 -4.27 -1.28 -24.75
C ARG A 96 -3.51 -2.57 -24.47
N THR A 97 -2.92 -3.17 -25.51
CA THR A 97 -2.14 -4.41 -25.36
C THR A 97 -0.95 -4.19 -24.42
N LEU A 98 -0.22 -3.08 -24.54
CA LEU A 98 0.90 -2.76 -23.64
C LEU A 98 0.45 -2.66 -22.17
N PHE A 99 -0.68 -2.02 -21.91
CA PHE A 99 -1.22 -1.94 -20.54
C PHE A 99 -1.74 -3.29 -20.02
N ILE A 100 -2.33 -4.10 -20.88
CA ILE A 100 -2.79 -5.46 -20.53
C ILE A 100 -1.61 -6.35 -20.14
N VAL A 101 -0.49 -6.27 -20.86
CA VAL A 101 0.73 -7.04 -20.53
C VAL A 101 1.21 -6.71 -19.12
N THR A 102 1.10 -5.46 -18.68
CA THR A 102 1.47 -5.06 -17.30
C THR A 102 0.63 -5.79 -16.24
N ILE A 103 -0.64 -6.07 -16.54
CA ILE A 103 -1.55 -6.79 -15.63
C ILE A 103 -1.31 -8.31 -15.69
N ALA A 104 -0.87 -8.83 -16.83
CA ALA A 104 -0.61 -10.25 -17.01
C ALA A 104 0.60 -10.74 -16.18
N VAL A 105 1.51 -9.85 -15.80
CA VAL A 105 2.63 -10.19 -14.92
C VAL A 105 2.11 -10.37 -13.49
N PRO A 106 2.39 -11.51 -12.82
CA PRO A 106 2.01 -11.70 -11.43
C PRO A 106 2.52 -10.55 -10.54
N GLN A 107 1.64 -9.99 -9.73
CA GLN A 107 1.94 -8.78 -8.94
C GLN A 107 3.20 -8.93 -8.07
N PHE A 108 3.45 -10.12 -7.50
CA PHE A 108 4.65 -10.34 -6.68
C PHE A 108 5.94 -10.19 -7.48
N VAL A 109 5.96 -10.60 -8.76
CA VAL A 109 7.12 -10.44 -9.66
C VAL A 109 7.38 -8.95 -9.92
N SER A 110 6.31 -8.19 -10.21
CA SER A 110 6.40 -6.74 -10.39
C SER A 110 6.94 -6.04 -9.14
N LEU A 111 6.50 -6.46 -7.95
CA LEU A 111 6.99 -5.91 -6.69
C LEU A 111 8.45 -6.27 -6.39
N LEU A 112 8.90 -7.47 -6.77
CA LEU A 112 10.31 -7.85 -6.68
C LEU A 112 11.19 -7.00 -7.61
N LEU A 113 10.74 -6.73 -8.83
CA LEU A 113 11.44 -5.82 -9.76
C LEU A 113 11.53 -4.41 -9.19
N VAL A 114 10.42 -3.88 -8.67
CA VAL A 114 10.41 -2.56 -8.01
C VAL A 114 11.40 -2.53 -6.84
N ARG A 115 11.39 -3.55 -5.97
CA ARG A 115 12.35 -3.67 -4.87
C ARG A 115 13.80 -3.60 -5.35
N ASN A 116 14.13 -4.32 -6.42
CA ASN A 116 15.50 -4.33 -6.97
C ASN A 116 15.86 -2.99 -7.61
N PHE A 117 14.96 -2.38 -8.38
CA PHE A 117 15.21 -1.11 -9.06
C PHE A 117 15.39 0.05 -8.09
N PHE A 118 14.59 0.11 -7.03
CA PHE A 118 14.60 1.18 -6.03
C PHE A 118 15.42 0.85 -4.77
N SER A 119 16.16 -0.27 -4.76
CA SER A 119 17.11 -0.57 -3.69
C SER A 119 18.23 0.47 -3.62
N ASN A 120 18.96 0.49 -2.50
CA ASN A 120 20.04 1.46 -2.27
C ASN A 120 21.13 1.44 -3.37
N GLY A 121 21.48 0.24 -3.87
CA GLY A 121 22.39 0.03 -5.00
C GLY A 121 21.69 -0.24 -6.33
N GLY A 122 20.39 0.02 -6.41
CA GLY A 122 19.58 -0.27 -7.60
C GLY A 122 19.83 0.70 -8.75
N ILE A 123 19.31 0.31 -9.92
CA ILE A 123 19.50 1.08 -11.18
C ILE A 123 19.00 2.52 -11.03
N VAL A 124 17.85 2.73 -10.36
CA VAL A 124 17.27 4.08 -10.19
C VAL A 124 18.22 4.97 -9.38
N ASN A 125 18.76 4.48 -8.28
CA ASN A 125 19.73 5.22 -7.47
C ASN A 125 21.02 5.52 -8.24
N THR A 126 21.49 4.58 -9.05
CA THR A 126 22.66 4.79 -9.93
C THR A 126 22.40 5.91 -10.93
N ILE A 127 21.23 5.90 -11.59
CA ILE A 127 20.84 6.96 -12.53
C ILE A 127 20.72 8.31 -11.79
N CYS A 128 20.02 8.36 -10.66
CA CYS A 128 19.87 9.58 -9.88
C CYS A 128 21.21 10.18 -9.43
N SER A 129 22.17 9.33 -9.09
CA SER A 129 23.53 9.76 -8.74
C SER A 129 24.26 10.32 -9.94
N ASN A 130 24.21 9.64 -11.09
CA ASN A 130 24.92 10.03 -12.31
C ASN A 130 24.42 11.37 -12.91
N ILE A 131 23.10 11.63 -12.79
CA ILE A 131 22.52 12.92 -13.25
C ILE A 131 22.64 14.03 -12.18
N GLY A 132 23.27 13.77 -11.03
CA GLY A 132 23.45 14.73 -9.96
C GLY A 132 22.22 14.98 -9.07
N LEU A 133 21.09 14.28 -9.30
CA LEU A 133 19.86 14.45 -8.53
C LEU A 133 20.06 14.14 -7.04
N THR A 134 20.80 13.08 -6.73
CA THR A 134 21.13 12.72 -5.34
C THR A 134 21.91 13.83 -4.64
N GLY A 135 22.87 14.44 -5.34
CA GLY A 135 23.64 15.58 -4.84
C GLY A 135 22.76 16.81 -4.60
N PHE A 136 21.87 17.13 -5.51
CA PHE A 136 20.90 18.21 -5.36
C PHE A 136 19.97 18.00 -4.17
N LEU A 137 19.35 16.82 -4.05
CA LEU A 137 18.47 16.48 -2.92
C LEU A 137 19.19 16.53 -1.58
N ARG A 138 20.49 16.20 -1.57
CA ARG A 138 21.32 16.32 -0.39
C ARG A 138 21.63 17.80 -0.03
N SER A 139 21.86 18.65 -1.01
CA SER A 139 22.09 20.08 -0.77
C SER A 139 20.86 20.80 -0.22
N VAL A 140 19.67 20.35 -0.59
CA VAL A 140 18.38 20.86 -0.08
C VAL A 140 17.98 20.23 1.27
N GLY A 141 18.76 19.24 1.76
CA GLY A 141 18.49 18.57 3.05
C GLY A 141 17.38 17.51 3.03
N LEU A 142 16.89 17.11 1.85
CA LEU A 142 15.88 16.07 1.69
C LEU A 142 16.44 14.65 1.82
N VAL A 143 17.75 14.49 1.64
CA VAL A 143 18.46 13.22 1.73
C VAL A 143 19.77 13.43 2.47
N SER A 144 20.05 12.60 3.48
CA SER A 144 21.29 12.66 4.25
C SER A 144 22.35 11.65 3.78
N THR A 145 21.94 10.66 3.00
CA THR A 145 22.75 9.54 2.51
C THR A 145 23.34 9.79 1.12
N SER A 146 24.28 8.96 0.70
CA SER A 146 24.83 8.96 -0.68
C SER A 146 23.86 8.39 -1.73
N TYR A 147 22.71 7.90 -1.32
CA TYR A 147 21.65 7.36 -2.15
C TYR A 147 20.29 7.87 -1.66
N ILE A 148 19.27 7.81 -2.51
CA ILE A 148 17.91 8.16 -2.13
C ILE A 148 17.26 6.93 -1.47
N PRO A 149 16.83 7.01 -0.19
CA PRO A 149 16.29 5.86 0.55
C PRO A 149 14.81 5.60 0.21
N PHE A 150 14.52 5.31 -1.05
CA PHE A 150 13.16 5.17 -1.59
C PHE A 150 12.27 4.22 -0.79
N LEU A 151 12.82 3.08 -0.35
CA LEU A 151 12.05 2.02 0.32
C LEU A 151 12.37 1.89 1.82
N SER A 152 13.42 2.56 2.31
CA SER A 152 13.90 2.40 3.68
C SER A 152 13.58 3.57 4.61
N ALA A 153 13.40 4.79 4.08
CA ALA A 153 12.99 5.93 4.89
C ALA A 153 11.47 6.12 4.85
N PRO A 154 10.80 6.32 6.00
CA PRO A 154 9.33 6.37 6.07
C PRO A 154 8.68 7.35 5.10
N GLY A 155 9.20 8.59 4.99
CA GLY A 155 8.64 9.60 4.09
C GLY A 155 8.72 9.19 2.62
N TRP A 156 9.87 8.68 2.18
CA TRP A 156 10.06 8.18 0.82
C TRP A 156 9.23 6.92 0.55
N ALA A 157 9.19 5.98 1.49
CA ALA A 157 8.42 4.75 1.36
C ALA A 157 6.92 5.02 1.22
N HIS A 158 6.38 6.00 1.94
CA HIS A 158 4.99 6.41 1.81
C HIS A 158 4.65 6.89 0.40
N VAL A 159 5.49 7.75 -0.18
CA VAL A 159 5.30 8.22 -1.57
C VAL A 159 5.42 7.06 -2.55
N MET A 160 6.43 6.19 -2.36
CA MET A 160 6.65 5.04 -3.24
C MET A 160 5.50 4.04 -3.22
N ILE A 161 4.90 3.77 -2.07
CA ILE A 161 3.73 2.88 -1.98
C ILE A 161 2.56 3.43 -2.82
N ILE A 162 2.31 4.74 -2.77
CA ILE A 162 1.26 5.37 -3.58
C ILE A 162 1.59 5.28 -5.07
N LEU A 163 2.82 5.62 -5.47
CA LEU A 163 3.25 5.58 -6.87
C LEU A 163 3.20 4.17 -7.46
N ILE A 164 3.66 3.16 -6.71
CA ILE A 164 3.60 1.76 -7.13
C ILE A 164 2.15 1.31 -7.28
N ASN A 165 1.28 1.71 -6.35
CA ASN A 165 -0.14 1.40 -6.43
C ASN A 165 -0.80 2.02 -7.66
N ILE A 166 -0.48 3.27 -7.98
CA ILE A 166 -0.97 3.94 -9.19
C ILE A 166 -0.47 3.21 -10.44
N TRP A 167 0.81 2.87 -10.49
CA TRP A 167 1.40 2.17 -11.64
C TRP A 167 0.75 0.81 -11.93
N ILE A 168 0.44 0.04 -10.89
CA ILE A 168 -0.22 -1.27 -11.02
C ILE A 168 -1.74 -1.10 -11.24
N GLY A 169 -2.35 -0.17 -10.54
CA GLY A 169 -3.82 -0.04 -10.48
C GLY A 169 -4.44 0.67 -11.66
N VAL A 170 -3.78 1.69 -12.23
CA VAL A 170 -4.32 2.47 -13.34
C VAL A 170 -4.60 1.61 -14.59
N PRO A 171 -3.70 0.71 -15.04
CA PRO A 171 -3.99 -0.18 -16.16
C PRO A 171 -5.19 -1.09 -15.91
N TYR A 172 -5.32 -1.62 -14.70
CA TYR A 172 -6.45 -2.47 -14.32
C TYR A 172 -7.77 -1.70 -14.35
N GLN A 173 -7.80 -0.52 -13.75
CA GLN A 173 -8.97 0.36 -13.76
C GLN A 173 -9.34 0.84 -15.17
N MET A 174 -8.34 1.10 -16.02
CA MET A 174 -8.53 1.43 -17.44
C MET A 174 -9.27 0.32 -18.18
N LEU A 175 -8.92 -0.96 -17.94
CA LEU A 175 -9.61 -2.09 -18.56
C LEU A 175 -11.07 -2.14 -18.16
N ILE A 176 -11.38 -2.01 -16.87
CA ILE A 176 -12.74 -2.00 -16.36
C ILE A 176 -13.54 -0.86 -17.01
N ALA A 177 -12.99 0.36 -16.99
CA ALA A 177 -13.64 1.52 -17.58
C ALA A 177 -13.84 1.39 -19.10
N THR A 178 -12.91 0.76 -19.82
CA THR A 178 -13.03 0.51 -21.27
C THR A 178 -14.15 -0.48 -21.59
N GLY A 179 -14.47 -1.40 -20.67
CA GLY A 179 -15.58 -2.34 -20.84
C GLY A 179 -16.97 -1.69 -20.68
N VAL A 180 -17.03 -0.50 -20.10
CA VAL A 180 -18.26 0.27 -19.88
C VAL A 180 -18.46 1.34 -20.96
N LEU A 181 -17.41 1.84 -21.57
CA LEU A 181 -17.40 2.83 -22.66
C LEU A 181 -17.66 2.18 -24.03
#